data_12959a25051051f3cf19d3d025a38014
#
_entry.id   12959a25051051f3cf19d3d025a38014
#
_cell.length_a   1.000
_cell.length_b   1.000
_cell.length_c   1.000
_cell.angle_alpha   90.00
_cell.angle_beta   90.00
_cell.angle_gamma   90.00
#
_symmetry.space_group_name_H-M   'P 1'
#
loop_
_entity.id
_entity.type
_entity.pdbx_description
1 polymer ?
#
loop_
_entity_poly.entity_id
_entity_poly.type
_entity_poly.pdbx_seq_one_letter_code
_entity_poly.pdbx_strand_id
1 'polypeptide(L)'
;MLGAIIGDIAGSRYEFHNIKTTDFPLMDDSCFFTDDTVMTVAVAEGLMNGKRDPEKTEAAIVKAMQKYGRMFPDAGYGARFGEWLQSENPEPYGSYGNGSAMRVSPVAGYFHTLAETEQFAEISARVTHSHPEGIKGAQAVAAAIFLAGSGRDRLYIKRYIELKYQYDLSKSLDTIRPNYTFNETCQGTVPQAITAFLLSESFEDAIRKAVSLGGDSDTLAAITGSIAEAFYGIPEELENRARSLLDKRLTAVLERWDGDLSVRRPGGREHDILKYLPYFEKNPKTEYDVIKPEGAQEEIRIPHYDDTMQNFIRDFYLSDCVDKEFSLTLRKHDIRSYEDMVIELPHADRQTLCAMLTLVFRGELVSRGNIARAAENGIIGDILSRLTGLARSVPKSGET
;
A
#
# COMPACT_ATOMS: atom_id res chain seq x y z
N MET A 1 2.86 -2.60 -5.02
CA MET A 1 2.89 -3.17 -6.39
C MET A 1 3.01 -4.70 -6.38
N LEU A 2 3.95 -5.29 -5.64
CA LEU A 2 4.13 -6.75 -5.60
C LEU A 2 2.91 -7.48 -4.99
N GLY A 3 2.24 -6.86 -4.02
CA GLY A 3 1.00 -7.42 -3.46
C GLY A 3 -0.14 -7.52 -4.46
N ALA A 4 -0.21 -6.61 -5.45
CA ALA A 4 -1.14 -6.75 -6.56
C ALA A 4 -0.80 -7.98 -7.42
N ILE A 5 0.47 -8.15 -7.74
CA ILE A 5 0.97 -9.29 -8.53
C ILE A 5 0.70 -10.62 -7.81
N ILE A 6 0.93 -10.68 -6.49
CA ILE A 6 0.63 -11.87 -5.69
C ILE A 6 -0.88 -12.16 -5.69
N GLY A 7 -1.70 -11.13 -5.59
CA GLY A 7 -3.15 -11.26 -5.65
C GLY A 7 -3.63 -11.81 -6.98
N ASP A 8 -3.17 -11.24 -8.08
CA ASP A 8 -3.43 -11.71 -9.44
C ASP A 8 -3.07 -13.19 -9.60
N ILE A 9 -1.82 -13.56 -9.30
CA ILE A 9 -1.34 -14.95 -9.42
C ILE A 9 -2.18 -15.90 -8.54
N ALA A 10 -2.50 -15.50 -7.30
CA ALA A 10 -3.29 -16.35 -6.39
C ALA A 10 -4.74 -16.49 -6.84
N GLY A 11 -5.30 -15.47 -7.47
CA GLY A 11 -6.69 -15.45 -7.96
C GLY A 11 -6.88 -16.08 -9.34
N SER A 12 -5.85 -16.09 -10.19
CA SER A 12 -5.91 -16.42 -11.62
C SER A 12 -6.63 -17.74 -11.94
N ARG A 13 -6.33 -18.80 -11.20
CA ARG A 13 -6.97 -20.12 -11.42
C ARG A 13 -8.44 -20.17 -11.00
N TYR A 14 -8.89 -19.21 -10.19
CA TYR A 14 -10.24 -19.17 -9.64
C TYR A 14 -11.17 -18.18 -10.35
N GLU A 15 -10.68 -17.42 -11.32
CA GLU A 15 -11.44 -16.43 -12.09
C GLU A 15 -12.65 -17.09 -12.78
N PHE A 16 -12.42 -18.20 -13.49
CA PHE A 16 -13.48 -18.97 -14.18
C PHE A 16 -13.90 -20.23 -13.43
N HIS A 17 -13.24 -20.55 -12.32
CA HIS A 17 -13.53 -21.70 -11.46
C HIS A 17 -13.73 -21.24 -10.01
N ASN A 18 -14.72 -20.38 -9.82
CA ASN A 18 -14.95 -19.68 -8.57
C ASN A 18 -15.07 -20.61 -7.37
N ILE A 19 -14.46 -20.20 -6.28
CA ILE A 19 -14.58 -20.81 -4.95
C ILE A 19 -15.23 -19.85 -3.96
N LYS A 20 -15.88 -20.41 -2.92
CA LYS A 20 -16.55 -19.62 -1.87
C LYS A 20 -15.98 -19.93 -0.48
N THR A 21 -14.74 -20.41 -0.43
CA THR A 21 -14.01 -20.76 0.80
C THR A 21 -12.68 -20.04 0.86
N THR A 22 -12.17 -19.79 2.06
CA THR A 22 -10.82 -19.30 2.32
C THR A 22 -9.78 -20.42 2.47
N ASP A 23 -10.22 -21.67 2.48
CA ASP A 23 -9.36 -22.85 2.56
C ASP A 23 -9.06 -23.35 1.14
N PHE A 24 -7.91 -22.96 0.60
CA PHE A 24 -7.38 -23.34 -0.71
C PHE A 24 -5.86 -23.14 -0.78
N PRO A 25 -5.14 -23.86 -1.66
CA PRO A 25 -3.72 -23.59 -1.93
C PRO A 25 -3.53 -22.17 -2.49
N LEU A 26 -2.76 -21.32 -1.80
CA LEU A 26 -2.68 -19.89 -2.16
C LEU A 26 -1.97 -19.67 -3.50
N MET A 27 -0.81 -20.30 -3.68
CA MET A 27 -0.04 -20.24 -4.93
C MET A 27 0.63 -21.61 -5.18
N ASP A 28 -0.01 -22.46 -5.96
CA ASP A 28 0.57 -23.72 -6.44
C ASP A 28 1.12 -23.56 -7.89
N ASP A 29 1.59 -24.67 -8.48
CA ASP A 29 2.18 -24.67 -9.82
C ASP A 29 1.17 -24.42 -10.96
N SER A 30 -0.12 -24.38 -10.67
CA SER A 30 -1.18 -24.05 -11.63
C SER A 30 -1.54 -22.57 -11.67
N CYS A 31 -1.00 -21.78 -10.75
CA CYS A 31 -1.19 -20.32 -10.72
C CYS A 31 -0.28 -19.65 -11.75
N PHE A 32 -0.79 -18.59 -12.37
CA PHE A 32 -0.10 -17.82 -13.40
C PHE A 32 -0.46 -16.33 -13.27
N PHE A 33 0.32 -15.45 -13.88
CA PHE A 33 -0.02 -14.03 -13.94
C PHE A 33 -0.93 -13.72 -15.13
N THR A 34 -1.78 -12.72 -14.98
CA THR A 34 -2.73 -12.27 -16.01
C THR A 34 -2.42 -10.84 -16.47
N ASP A 35 -3.38 -10.22 -17.17
CA ASP A 35 -3.26 -8.82 -17.58
C ASP A 35 -3.22 -7.84 -16.39
N ASP A 36 -3.73 -8.21 -15.23
CA ASP A 36 -3.55 -7.46 -13.98
C ASP A 36 -2.08 -7.18 -13.68
N THR A 37 -1.26 -8.22 -13.68
CA THR A 37 0.20 -8.09 -13.49
C THR A 37 0.85 -7.34 -14.64
N VAL A 38 0.54 -7.69 -15.88
CA VAL A 38 1.16 -7.09 -17.07
C VAL A 38 0.89 -5.58 -17.10
N MET A 39 -0.34 -5.17 -16.84
CA MET A 39 -0.72 -3.76 -16.85
C MET A 39 -0.24 -3.00 -15.61
N THR A 40 -0.15 -3.65 -14.45
CA THR A 40 0.49 -3.09 -13.26
C THR A 40 1.96 -2.74 -13.54
N VAL A 41 2.71 -3.66 -14.12
CA VAL A 41 4.12 -3.44 -14.51
C VAL A 41 4.24 -2.37 -15.59
N ALA A 42 3.31 -2.32 -16.55
CA ALA A 42 3.28 -1.28 -17.58
C ALA A 42 3.08 0.13 -16.99
N VAL A 43 2.16 0.27 -16.03
CA VAL A 43 1.95 1.55 -15.30
C VAL A 43 3.21 1.95 -14.52
N ALA A 44 3.87 1.01 -13.85
CA ALA A 44 5.13 1.28 -13.15
C ALA A 44 6.22 1.81 -14.11
N GLU A 45 6.41 1.16 -15.28
CA GLU A 45 7.36 1.66 -16.29
C GLU A 45 6.97 3.06 -16.80
N GLY A 46 5.68 3.30 -17.04
CA GLY A 46 5.17 4.61 -17.46
C GLY A 46 5.48 5.71 -16.46
N LEU A 47 5.26 5.46 -15.16
CA LEU A 47 5.56 6.39 -14.07
C LEU A 47 7.07 6.74 -14.00
N MET A 48 7.93 5.72 -14.06
CA MET A 48 9.38 5.92 -14.07
C MET A 48 9.85 6.77 -15.26
N ASN A 49 9.27 6.54 -16.43
CA ASN A 49 9.64 7.26 -17.66
C ASN A 49 9.06 8.67 -17.72
N GLY A 50 7.87 8.91 -17.14
CA GLY A 50 7.20 10.21 -17.11
C GLY A 50 7.76 11.21 -16.11
N LYS A 51 8.54 10.74 -15.10
CA LYS A 51 9.27 11.57 -14.13
C LYS A 51 8.39 12.62 -13.41
N ARG A 52 7.16 12.27 -13.04
CA ARG A 52 6.16 13.12 -12.36
C ARG A 52 5.61 14.30 -13.19
N ASP A 53 5.94 14.39 -14.46
CA ASP A 53 5.29 15.33 -15.37
C ASP A 53 3.96 14.70 -15.83
N PRO A 54 2.80 15.36 -15.66
CA PRO A 54 1.51 14.77 -15.99
C PRO A 54 1.37 14.32 -17.44
N GLU A 55 1.73 15.18 -18.40
CA GLU A 55 1.57 14.90 -19.84
C GLU A 55 2.54 13.80 -20.29
N LYS A 56 3.81 13.90 -19.86
CA LYS A 56 4.81 12.87 -20.16
C LYS A 56 4.48 11.53 -19.53
N THR A 57 3.92 11.54 -18.33
CA THR A 57 3.52 10.31 -17.62
C THR A 57 2.35 9.65 -18.35
N GLU A 58 1.35 10.41 -18.78
CA GLU A 58 0.22 9.89 -19.54
C GLU A 58 0.70 9.21 -20.84
N ALA A 59 1.51 9.91 -21.63
CA ALA A 59 2.07 9.38 -22.87
C ALA A 59 2.97 8.14 -22.63
N ALA A 60 3.75 8.15 -21.55
CA ALA A 60 4.62 7.03 -21.18
C ALA A 60 3.81 5.80 -20.74
N ILE A 61 2.72 5.98 -20.00
CA ILE A 61 1.80 4.90 -19.61
C ILE A 61 1.17 4.26 -20.84
N VAL A 62 0.62 5.07 -21.77
CA VAL A 62 0.05 4.56 -23.03
C VAL A 62 1.07 3.70 -23.78
N LYS A 63 2.28 4.23 -23.96
CA LYS A 63 3.36 3.52 -24.67
C LYS A 63 3.76 2.23 -23.95
N ALA A 64 3.85 2.24 -22.64
CA ALA A 64 4.21 1.05 -21.86
C ALA A 64 3.09 -0.01 -21.91
N MET A 65 1.83 0.39 -21.76
CA MET A 65 0.70 -0.54 -21.87
C MET A 65 0.62 -1.20 -23.24
N GLN A 66 0.78 -0.46 -24.33
CA GLN A 66 0.82 -1.03 -25.67
C GLN A 66 2.03 -1.96 -25.87
N LYS A 67 3.22 -1.57 -25.35
CA LYS A 67 4.44 -2.38 -25.40
C LYS A 67 4.23 -3.74 -24.74
N TYR A 68 3.78 -3.74 -23.47
CA TYR A 68 3.61 -4.97 -22.71
C TYR A 68 2.39 -5.75 -23.14
N GLY A 69 1.29 -5.11 -23.52
CA GLY A 69 0.11 -5.77 -24.07
C GLY A 69 0.39 -6.56 -25.34
N ARG A 70 1.20 -5.99 -26.25
CA ARG A 70 1.65 -6.70 -27.47
C ARG A 70 2.68 -7.80 -27.16
N MET A 71 3.45 -7.66 -26.08
CA MET A 71 4.47 -8.62 -25.67
C MET A 71 3.85 -9.86 -24.98
N PHE A 72 2.68 -9.71 -24.37
CA PHE A 72 1.93 -10.75 -23.68
C PHE A 72 0.48 -10.81 -24.19
N PRO A 73 0.25 -11.19 -25.48
CA PRO A 73 -1.06 -11.09 -26.12
C PRO A 73 -2.13 -11.99 -25.51
N ASP A 74 -1.72 -13.06 -24.83
CA ASP A 74 -2.61 -14.07 -24.25
C ASP A 74 -2.86 -13.87 -22.74
N ALA A 75 -2.61 -12.65 -22.22
CA ALA A 75 -2.71 -12.40 -20.79
C ALA A 75 -4.15 -12.21 -20.26
N GLY A 76 -5.18 -12.27 -21.11
CA GLY A 76 -6.58 -12.21 -20.67
C GLY A 76 -7.29 -10.88 -20.90
N TYR A 77 -6.78 -10.01 -21.76
CA TYR A 77 -7.38 -8.68 -22.01
C TYR A 77 -8.83 -8.72 -22.46
N GLY A 78 -9.65 -7.83 -21.92
CA GLY A 78 -10.99 -7.58 -22.44
C GLY A 78 -10.95 -7.09 -23.91
N ALA A 79 -11.97 -7.44 -24.71
CA ALA A 79 -11.97 -7.24 -26.17
C ALA A 79 -11.66 -5.79 -26.59
N ARG A 80 -12.34 -4.77 -26.00
CA ARG A 80 -12.09 -3.36 -26.33
C ARG A 80 -10.68 -2.90 -25.96
N PHE A 81 -10.13 -3.43 -24.86
CA PHE A 81 -8.77 -3.12 -24.47
C PHE A 81 -7.76 -3.78 -25.40
N GLY A 82 -8.01 -5.02 -25.86
CA GLY A 82 -7.22 -5.68 -26.87
C GLY A 82 -7.15 -4.90 -28.19
N GLU A 83 -8.25 -4.32 -28.65
CA GLU A 83 -8.30 -3.42 -29.82
C GLU A 83 -7.49 -2.14 -29.57
N TRP A 84 -7.62 -1.53 -28.39
CA TRP A 84 -6.87 -0.34 -27.99
C TRP A 84 -5.36 -0.59 -27.97
N LEU A 85 -4.91 -1.76 -27.51
CA LEU A 85 -3.49 -2.15 -27.50
C LEU A 85 -2.88 -2.21 -28.90
N GLN A 86 -3.67 -2.53 -29.91
CA GLN A 86 -3.22 -2.63 -31.31
C GLN A 86 -3.36 -1.33 -32.12
N SER A 87 -4.08 -0.34 -31.54
CA SER A 87 -4.31 0.94 -32.25
C SER A 87 -3.01 1.71 -32.47
N GLU A 88 -2.88 2.35 -33.63
CA GLU A 88 -1.80 3.31 -33.89
C GLU A 88 -2.03 4.65 -33.20
N ASN A 89 -3.30 5.02 -32.98
CA ASN A 89 -3.73 6.21 -32.27
C ASN A 89 -4.69 5.80 -31.17
N PRO A 90 -4.18 5.32 -30.01
CA PRO A 90 -5.01 4.84 -28.94
C PRO A 90 -5.69 6.00 -28.20
N GLU A 91 -7.02 6.04 -28.29
CA GLU A 91 -7.85 7.06 -27.62
C GLU A 91 -8.65 6.44 -26.47
N PRO A 92 -8.95 7.22 -25.42
CA PRO A 92 -9.82 6.78 -24.35
C PRO A 92 -11.20 6.38 -24.88
N TYR A 93 -11.75 5.27 -24.39
CA TYR A 93 -13.03 4.75 -24.87
C TYR A 93 -14.13 4.71 -23.81
N GLY A 94 -13.98 5.48 -22.72
CA GLY A 94 -14.99 5.64 -21.68
C GLY A 94 -15.31 4.37 -20.90
N SER A 95 -14.32 3.48 -20.69
CA SER A 95 -14.51 2.30 -19.86
C SER A 95 -14.79 2.68 -18.40
N TYR A 96 -15.63 1.91 -17.74
CA TYR A 96 -15.85 1.90 -16.29
C TYR A 96 -15.52 0.53 -15.67
N GLY A 97 -14.81 -0.30 -16.43
CA GLY A 97 -14.28 -1.58 -15.96
C GLY A 97 -13.29 -1.45 -14.82
N ASN A 98 -13.06 -2.53 -14.10
CA ASN A 98 -12.12 -2.59 -12.97
C ASN A 98 -10.65 -2.55 -13.41
N GLY A 99 -10.36 -2.66 -14.70
CA GLY A 99 -9.03 -2.61 -15.28
C GLY A 99 -8.22 -1.33 -14.98
N SER A 100 -8.87 -0.20 -14.66
CA SER A 100 -8.17 0.98 -14.15
C SER A 100 -7.72 0.83 -12.70
N ALA A 101 -8.52 0.14 -11.89
CA ALA A 101 -8.28 -0.06 -10.46
C ALA A 101 -7.24 -1.17 -10.20
N MET A 102 -7.29 -2.27 -10.97
CA MET A 102 -6.37 -3.41 -10.82
C MET A 102 -4.90 -3.01 -10.98
N ARG A 103 -4.61 -2.13 -11.96
CA ARG A 103 -3.25 -1.75 -12.34
C ARG A 103 -2.70 -0.51 -11.64
N VAL A 104 -3.48 0.15 -10.76
CA VAL A 104 -3.13 1.46 -10.20
C VAL A 104 -2.10 1.41 -9.07
N SER A 105 -1.83 0.24 -8.51
CA SER A 105 -1.01 0.10 -7.29
C SER A 105 0.37 0.78 -7.35
N PRO A 106 1.11 0.86 -8.48
CA PRO A 106 2.38 1.57 -8.54
C PRO A 106 2.24 3.07 -8.24
N VAL A 107 1.11 3.69 -8.60
CA VAL A 107 0.89 5.13 -8.38
C VAL A 107 1.04 5.49 -6.91
N ALA A 108 0.42 4.74 -6.01
CA ALA A 108 0.49 5.03 -4.58
C ALA A 108 1.89 4.89 -3.97
N GLY A 109 2.74 4.04 -4.55
CA GLY A 109 4.14 3.88 -4.12
C GLY A 109 5.09 4.95 -4.68
N TYR A 110 4.66 5.69 -5.72
CA TYR A 110 5.53 6.60 -6.46
C TYR A 110 5.46 8.05 -5.99
N PHE A 111 4.34 8.48 -5.44
CA PHE A 111 4.10 9.85 -4.99
C PHE A 111 4.13 9.96 -3.47
N HIS A 112 4.34 11.20 -2.99
CA HIS A 112 4.56 11.48 -1.56
C HIS A 112 3.36 12.14 -0.89
N THR A 113 2.37 12.58 -1.68
CA THR A 113 1.15 13.19 -1.16
C THR A 113 -0.08 12.46 -1.69
N LEU A 114 -1.15 12.47 -0.90
CA LEU A 114 -2.41 11.88 -1.31
C LEU A 114 -3.00 12.58 -2.54
N ALA A 115 -2.84 13.91 -2.62
CA ALA A 115 -3.33 14.70 -3.75
C ALA A 115 -2.63 14.31 -5.07
N GLU A 116 -1.29 14.18 -5.07
CA GLU A 116 -0.54 13.69 -6.24
C GLU A 116 -0.94 12.25 -6.58
N THR A 117 -1.09 11.39 -5.56
CA THR A 117 -1.50 10.00 -5.75
C THR A 117 -2.86 9.93 -6.47
N GLU A 118 -3.84 10.71 -6.04
CA GLU A 118 -5.16 10.74 -6.66
C GLU A 118 -5.13 11.34 -8.08
N GLN A 119 -4.34 12.40 -8.28
CA GLN A 119 -4.15 13.02 -9.60
C GLN A 119 -3.55 12.03 -10.61
N PHE A 120 -2.51 11.32 -10.22
CA PHE A 120 -1.84 10.38 -11.13
C PHE A 120 -2.59 9.04 -11.26
N ALA A 121 -3.43 8.68 -10.28
CA ALA A 121 -4.39 7.59 -10.43
C ALA A 121 -5.42 7.91 -11.53
N GLU A 122 -5.93 9.15 -11.56
CA GLU A 122 -6.77 9.62 -12.68
C GLU A 122 -6.04 9.56 -14.01
N ILE A 123 -4.80 10.07 -14.09
CA ILE A 123 -3.99 10.03 -15.32
C ILE A 123 -3.80 8.59 -15.80
N SER A 124 -3.49 7.64 -14.90
CA SER A 124 -3.31 6.23 -15.26
C SER A 124 -4.61 5.55 -15.71
N ALA A 125 -5.75 6.01 -15.20
CA ALA A 125 -7.06 5.48 -15.55
C ALA A 125 -7.54 6.03 -16.92
N ARG A 126 -7.52 7.36 -17.06
CA ARG A 126 -8.20 8.07 -18.16
C ARG A 126 -7.67 7.73 -19.55
N VAL A 127 -6.47 7.15 -19.67
CA VAL A 127 -5.93 6.70 -20.99
C VAL A 127 -6.82 5.65 -21.68
N THR A 128 -7.69 4.98 -20.93
CA THR A 128 -8.69 4.01 -21.41
C THR A 128 -10.03 4.19 -20.71
N HIS A 129 -10.01 4.37 -19.37
CA HIS A 129 -11.15 4.42 -18.48
C HIS A 129 -11.51 5.88 -18.14
N SER A 130 -11.94 6.65 -19.16
CA SER A 130 -12.31 8.06 -19.00
C SER A 130 -13.74 8.26 -18.45
N HIS A 131 -14.49 7.19 -18.17
CA HIS A 131 -15.77 7.26 -17.50
C HIS A 131 -15.56 7.63 -16.00
N PRO A 132 -16.40 8.47 -15.37
CA PRO A 132 -16.26 8.87 -13.97
C PRO A 132 -16.09 7.69 -12.99
N GLU A 133 -16.81 6.58 -13.18
CA GLU A 133 -16.70 5.39 -12.33
C GLU A 133 -15.35 4.66 -12.51
N GLY A 134 -14.78 4.66 -13.73
CA GLY A 134 -13.46 4.08 -13.97
C GLY A 134 -12.34 4.89 -13.32
N ILE A 135 -12.42 6.22 -13.38
CA ILE A 135 -11.50 7.15 -12.69
C ILE A 135 -11.64 7.00 -11.17
N LYS A 136 -12.88 7.04 -10.67
CA LYS A 136 -13.19 6.90 -9.25
C LYS A 136 -12.63 5.61 -8.65
N GLY A 137 -12.77 4.48 -9.37
CA GLY A 137 -12.24 3.18 -8.92
C GLY A 137 -10.73 3.21 -8.72
N ALA A 138 -10.00 3.72 -9.71
CA ALA A 138 -8.54 3.85 -9.63
C ALA A 138 -8.11 4.80 -8.50
N GLN A 139 -8.75 5.97 -8.38
CA GLN A 139 -8.45 6.93 -7.32
C GLN A 139 -8.73 6.35 -5.92
N ALA A 140 -9.84 5.63 -5.74
CA ALA A 140 -10.19 5.00 -4.46
C ALA A 140 -9.17 3.94 -4.04
N VAL A 141 -8.74 3.08 -4.96
CA VAL A 141 -7.72 2.05 -4.69
C VAL A 141 -6.37 2.70 -4.38
N ALA A 142 -5.92 3.66 -5.19
CA ALA A 142 -4.66 4.36 -4.96
C ALA A 142 -4.67 5.11 -3.62
N ALA A 143 -5.78 5.77 -3.26
CA ALA A 143 -5.93 6.43 -1.96
C ALA A 143 -5.89 5.42 -0.80
N ALA A 144 -6.57 4.27 -0.91
CA ALA A 144 -6.53 3.23 0.12
C ALA A 144 -5.10 2.70 0.33
N ILE A 145 -4.34 2.44 -0.75
CA ILE A 145 -2.95 2.00 -0.69
C ILE A 145 -2.08 3.08 -0.03
N PHE A 146 -2.21 4.34 -0.46
CA PHE A 146 -1.43 5.45 0.09
C PHE A 146 -1.69 5.65 1.59
N LEU A 147 -2.96 5.64 2.00
CA LEU A 147 -3.35 5.78 3.40
C LEU A 147 -2.84 4.61 4.26
N ALA A 148 -2.94 3.37 3.75
CA ALA A 148 -2.38 2.19 4.40
C ALA A 148 -0.87 2.31 4.59
N GLY A 149 -0.14 2.68 3.55
CA GLY A 149 1.32 2.90 3.58
C GLY A 149 1.74 4.11 4.41
N SER A 150 0.83 5.05 4.66
CA SER A 150 1.03 6.20 5.55
C SER A 150 0.63 5.91 7.01
N GLY A 151 0.37 4.64 7.36
CA GLY A 151 0.06 4.22 8.73
C GLY A 151 -1.35 4.57 9.21
N ARG A 152 -2.28 4.90 8.31
CA ARG A 152 -3.67 5.13 8.71
C ARG A 152 -4.34 3.80 9.06
N ASP A 153 -5.15 3.81 10.13
CA ASP A 153 -5.91 2.65 10.54
C ASP A 153 -7.04 2.31 9.53
N ARG A 154 -7.57 1.09 9.65
CA ARG A 154 -8.64 0.61 8.75
C ARG A 154 -9.90 1.45 8.84
N LEU A 155 -10.23 1.99 10.02
CA LEU A 155 -11.41 2.82 10.20
C LEU A 155 -11.25 4.17 9.49
N TYR A 156 -10.05 4.76 9.54
CA TYR A 156 -9.75 5.97 8.79
C TYR A 156 -9.84 5.72 7.28
N ILE A 157 -9.22 4.64 6.79
CA ILE A 157 -9.26 4.25 5.37
C ILE A 157 -10.72 4.05 4.93
N LYS A 158 -11.48 3.26 5.69
CA LYS A 158 -12.91 3.02 5.42
C LYS A 158 -13.67 4.34 5.29
N ARG A 159 -13.58 5.22 6.30
CA ARG A 159 -14.30 6.51 6.31
C ARG A 159 -13.88 7.41 5.17
N TYR A 160 -12.58 7.47 4.85
CA TYR A 160 -12.10 8.26 3.73
C TYR A 160 -12.72 7.80 2.40
N ILE A 161 -12.72 6.49 2.16
CA ILE A 161 -13.28 5.91 0.94
C ILE A 161 -14.80 6.09 0.87
N GLU A 162 -15.53 5.86 1.97
CA GLU A 162 -16.97 6.06 2.04
C GLU A 162 -17.37 7.52 1.80
N LEU A 163 -16.68 8.48 2.43
CA LEU A 163 -17.01 9.90 2.33
C LEU A 163 -16.64 10.50 0.97
N LYS A 164 -15.45 10.19 0.47
CA LYS A 164 -14.96 10.82 -0.76
C LYS A 164 -15.46 10.12 -2.02
N TYR A 165 -15.44 8.79 -2.03
CA TYR A 165 -15.80 8.00 -3.22
C TYR A 165 -17.18 7.39 -3.15
N GLN A 166 -17.89 7.52 -2.02
CA GLN A 166 -19.25 7.05 -1.81
C GLN A 166 -19.44 5.55 -2.09
N TYR A 167 -18.42 4.74 -1.82
CA TYR A 167 -18.55 3.30 -1.82
C TYR A 167 -19.14 2.82 -0.48
N ASP A 168 -20.09 1.88 -0.53
CA ASP A 168 -20.64 1.22 0.66
C ASP A 168 -19.71 0.09 1.12
N LEU A 169 -19.00 0.30 2.22
CA LEU A 169 -18.10 -0.65 2.85
C LEU A 169 -18.66 -1.21 4.17
N SER A 170 -19.98 -1.14 4.35
CA SER A 170 -20.64 -1.57 5.60
C SER A 170 -20.94 -3.07 5.65
N LYS A 171 -20.96 -3.76 4.51
CA LYS A 171 -21.36 -5.16 4.40
C LYS A 171 -20.25 -6.12 4.88
N SER A 172 -20.65 -7.20 5.57
CA SER A 172 -19.73 -8.28 5.89
C SER A 172 -19.46 -9.18 4.68
N LEU A 173 -18.30 -9.88 4.68
CA LEU A 173 -17.99 -10.85 3.62
C LEU A 173 -19.00 -11.99 3.57
N ASP A 174 -19.55 -12.40 4.71
CA ASP A 174 -20.57 -13.46 4.77
C ASP A 174 -21.90 -13.04 4.14
N THR A 175 -22.17 -11.74 4.10
CA THR A 175 -23.32 -11.17 3.37
C THR A 175 -23.04 -11.08 1.87
N ILE A 176 -21.81 -10.75 1.50
CA ILE A 176 -21.40 -10.54 0.10
C ILE A 176 -21.21 -11.88 -0.61
N ARG A 177 -20.41 -12.79 -0.03
CA ARG A 177 -19.91 -14.04 -0.63
C ARG A 177 -20.98 -14.92 -1.27
N PRO A 178 -22.13 -15.20 -0.66
CA PRO A 178 -23.13 -16.10 -1.24
C PRO A 178 -23.74 -15.57 -2.55
N ASN A 179 -23.81 -14.26 -2.71
CA ASN A 179 -24.54 -13.62 -3.80
C ASN A 179 -23.61 -12.90 -4.80
N TYR A 180 -22.31 -12.83 -4.53
CA TYR A 180 -21.37 -12.16 -5.42
C TYR A 180 -21.07 -13.08 -6.61
N THR A 181 -21.17 -12.51 -7.80
CA THR A 181 -20.90 -13.16 -9.07
C THR A 181 -19.89 -12.35 -9.88
N PHE A 182 -19.48 -12.85 -11.04
CA PHE A 182 -18.53 -12.19 -11.92
C PHE A 182 -18.99 -10.77 -12.26
N ASN A 183 -18.11 -9.78 -12.01
CA ASN A 183 -18.40 -8.37 -12.24
C ASN A 183 -17.11 -7.62 -12.59
N GLU A 184 -17.04 -7.13 -13.81
CA GLU A 184 -15.88 -6.41 -14.35
C GLU A 184 -15.93 -4.88 -14.14
N THR A 185 -16.91 -4.36 -13.38
CA THR A 185 -17.04 -2.92 -13.19
C THR A 185 -16.32 -2.44 -11.93
N CYS A 186 -15.78 -1.21 -11.95
CA CYS A 186 -15.18 -0.60 -10.77
C CYS A 186 -16.14 -0.59 -9.57
N GLN A 187 -17.40 -0.22 -9.79
CA GLN A 187 -18.40 -0.16 -8.72
C GLN A 187 -18.82 -1.52 -8.17
N GLY A 188 -18.62 -2.59 -8.94
CA GLY A 188 -18.89 -3.96 -8.50
C GLY A 188 -17.69 -4.65 -7.85
N THR A 189 -16.46 -4.26 -8.20
CA THR A 189 -15.22 -4.91 -7.76
C THR A 189 -14.53 -4.14 -6.62
N VAL A 190 -14.34 -2.82 -6.75
CA VAL A 190 -13.52 -2.02 -5.84
C VAL A 190 -14.03 -2.04 -4.39
N PRO A 191 -15.32 -1.81 -4.08
CA PRO A 191 -15.80 -1.85 -2.70
C PRO A 191 -15.66 -3.23 -2.08
N GLN A 192 -15.80 -4.31 -2.85
CA GLN A 192 -15.66 -5.69 -2.37
C GLN A 192 -14.19 -6.00 -2.01
N ALA A 193 -13.26 -5.59 -2.88
CA ALA A 193 -11.83 -5.77 -2.64
C ALA A 193 -11.35 -4.96 -1.42
N ILE A 194 -11.77 -3.70 -1.28
CA ILE A 194 -11.44 -2.89 -0.10
C ILE A 194 -12.07 -3.51 1.16
N THR A 195 -13.29 -4.05 1.09
CA THR A 195 -13.94 -4.71 2.23
C THR A 195 -13.17 -5.96 2.65
N ALA A 196 -12.68 -6.77 1.70
CA ALA A 196 -11.85 -7.94 2.00
C ALA A 196 -10.58 -7.55 2.77
N PHE A 197 -9.91 -6.46 2.37
CA PHE A 197 -8.78 -5.91 3.12
C PHE A 197 -9.19 -5.43 4.52
N LEU A 198 -10.25 -4.63 4.64
CA LEU A 198 -10.67 -4.04 5.92
C LEU A 198 -10.99 -5.09 6.99
N LEU A 199 -11.45 -6.27 6.57
CA LEU A 199 -11.83 -7.38 7.43
C LEU A 199 -10.72 -8.44 7.60
N SER A 200 -9.53 -8.22 7.02
CA SER A 200 -8.42 -9.15 7.09
C SER A 200 -7.56 -8.97 8.35
N GLU A 201 -6.81 -10.01 8.72
CA GLU A 201 -5.91 -10.04 9.87
C GLU A 201 -4.43 -10.10 9.48
N SER A 202 -4.15 -10.48 8.22
CA SER A 202 -2.80 -10.56 7.65
C SER A 202 -2.84 -10.33 6.15
N PHE A 203 -1.66 -10.24 5.51
CA PHE A 203 -1.54 -10.17 4.05
C PHE A 203 -2.16 -11.38 3.38
N GLU A 204 -1.82 -12.59 3.82
CA GLU A 204 -2.35 -13.82 3.26
C GLU A 204 -3.87 -13.94 3.47
N ASP A 205 -4.37 -13.62 4.66
CA ASP A 205 -5.80 -13.64 4.97
C ASP A 205 -6.58 -12.66 4.09
N ALA A 206 -6.00 -11.50 3.74
CA ALA A 206 -6.60 -10.55 2.82
C ALA A 206 -6.81 -11.16 1.42
N ILE A 207 -5.77 -11.79 0.87
CA ILE A 207 -5.85 -12.48 -0.43
C ILE A 207 -6.89 -13.61 -0.39
N ARG A 208 -6.87 -14.47 0.65
CA ARG A 208 -7.83 -15.56 0.82
C ARG A 208 -9.27 -15.06 0.89
N LYS A 209 -9.51 -13.98 1.62
CA LYS A 209 -10.83 -13.34 1.71
C LYS A 209 -11.29 -12.80 0.36
N ALA A 210 -10.43 -12.15 -0.40
CA ALA A 210 -10.76 -11.63 -1.72
C ALA A 210 -11.13 -12.75 -2.69
N VAL A 211 -10.28 -13.75 -2.85
CA VAL A 211 -10.52 -14.92 -3.72
C VAL A 211 -11.80 -15.67 -3.31
N SER A 212 -12.07 -15.79 -2.00
CA SER A 212 -13.28 -16.48 -1.50
C SER A 212 -14.59 -15.80 -1.85
N LEU A 213 -14.56 -14.57 -2.36
CA LEU A 213 -15.76 -13.90 -2.87
C LEU A 213 -16.19 -14.52 -4.22
N GLY A 214 -15.26 -15.12 -4.94
CA GLY A 214 -15.46 -15.55 -6.32
C GLY A 214 -15.62 -14.36 -7.26
N GLY A 215 -16.25 -14.59 -8.41
CA GLY A 215 -16.35 -13.57 -9.46
C GLY A 215 -15.00 -13.40 -10.16
N ASP A 216 -14.63 -12.17 -10.44
CA ASP A 216 -13.35 -11.74 -10.99
C ASP A 216 -12.29 -11.78 -9.88
N SER A 217 -11.82 -12.98 -9.58
CA SER A 217 -11.09 -13.28 -8.34
C SER A 217 -9.65 -12.83 -8.35
N ASP A 218 -8.99 -12.79 -9.49
CA ASP A 218 -7.64 -12.25 -9.69
C ASP A 218 -7.63 -10.73 -9.50
N THR A 219 -8.53 -9.99 -10.17
CA THR A 219 -8.67 -8.55 -9.97
C THR A 219 -9.08 -8.18 -8.53
N LEU A 220 -10.04 -8.91 -7.93
CA LEU A 220 -10.37 -8.70 -6.51
C LEU A 220 -9.14 -8.87 -5.62
N ALA A 221 -8.37 -9.93 -5.84
CA ALA A 221 -7.20 -10.23 -5.04
C ALA A 221 -6.02 -9.29 -5.35
N ALA A 222 -5.86 -8.83 -6.60
CA ALA A 222 -4.85 -7.85 -6.98
C ALA A 222 -5.09 -6.50 -6.26
N ILE A 223 -6.32 -5.99 -6.28
CA ILE A 223 -6.69 -4.77 -5.57
C ILE A 223 -6.48 -4.95 -4.06
N THR A 224 -7.03 -6.03 -3.48
CA THR A 224 -6.91 -6.31 -2.04
C THR A 224 -5.47 -6.47 -1.62
N GLY A 225 -4.68 -7.22 -2.36
CA GLY A 225 -3.26 -7.48 -2.10
C GLY A 225 -2.41 -6.24 -2.16
N SER A 226 -2.73 -5.30 -3.05
CA SER A 226 -2.03 -4.02 -3.14
C SER A 226 -2.19 -3.16 -1.88
N ILE A 227 -3.38 -3.15 -1.29
CA ILE A 227 -3.67 -2.43 -0.05
C ILE A 227 -3.05 -3.18 1.14
N ALA A 228 -3.17 -4.52 1.16
CA ALA A 228 -2.61 -5.36 2.20
C ALA A 228 -1.08 -5.30 2.25
N GLU A 229 -0.38 -5.23 1.10
CA GLU A 229 1.06 -4.99 1.03
C GLU A 229 1.46 -3.72 1.77
N ALA A 230 0.74 -2.62 1.52
CA ALA A 230 1.03 -1.34 2.13
C ALA A 230 0.76 -1.33 3.64
N PHE A 231 -0.21 -2.12 4.10
CA PHE A 231 -0.65 -2.16 5.50
C PHE A 231 0.15 -3.18 6.35
N TYR A 232 0.34 -4.40 5.85
CA TYR A 232 0.95 -5.51 6.59
C TYR A 232 2.41 -5.80 6.20
N GLY A 233 2.81 -5.39 4.99
CA GLY A 233 3.98 -5.95 4.29
C GLY A 233 3.66 -7.32 3.69
N ILE A 234 4.62 -7.86 2.94
CA ILE A 234 4.51 -9.16 2.26
C ILE A 234 5.41 -10.17 2.99
N PRO A 235 4.90 -11.38 3.33
CA PRO A 235 5.74 -12.48 3.79
C PRO A 235 6.78 -12.88 2.72
N GLU A 236 8.04 -13.08 3.13
CA GLU A 236 9.17 -13.37 2.24
C GLU A 236 8.92 -14.60 1.35
N GLU A 237 8.29 -15.64 1.90
CA GLU A 237 7.96 -16.87 1.16
C GLU A 237 7.02 -16.56 -0.03
N LEU A 238 5.98 -15.75 0.19
CA LEU A 238 5.03 -15.36 -0.86
C LEU A 238 5.68 -14.45 -1.90
N GLU A 239 6.56 -13.54 -1.47
CA GLU A 239 7.34 -12.71 -2.38
C GLU A 239 8.23 -13.56 -3.30
N ASN A 240 9.02 -14.47 -2.72
CA ASN A 240 9.92 -15.34 -3.47
C ASN A 240 9.13 -16.24 -4.44
N ARG A 241 8.00 -16.78 -4.00
CA ARG A 241 7.15 -17.61 -4.85
C ARG A 241 6.59 -16.82 -6.03
N ALA A 242 6.02 -15.65 -5.80
CA ALA A 242 5.48 -14.82 -6.88
C ALA A 242 6.56 -14.42 -7.90
N ARG A 243 7.74 -13.99 -7.42
CA ARG A 243 8.88 -13.65 -8.30
C ARG A 243 9.32 -14.85 -9.17
N SER A 244 9.23 -16.08 -8.66
CA SER A 244 9.58 -17.29 -9.42
C SER A 244 8.58 -17.62 -10.54
N LEU A 245 7.36 -17.12 -10.47
CA LEU A 245 6.30 -17.33 -11.47
C LEU A 245 6.28 -16.24 -12.55
N LEU A 246 7.07 -15.17 -12.38
CA LEU A 246 7.08 -14.07 -13.33
C LEU A 246 8.00 -14.31 -14.53
N ASP A 247 7.59 -13.78 -15.68
CA ASP A 247 8.45 -13.66 -16.86
C ASP A 247 9.63 -12.71 -16.56
N LYS A 248 10.81 -13.06 -17.08
CA LYS A 248 12.05 -12.27 -16.87
C LYS A 248 11.92 -10.80 -17.31
N ARG A 249 11.11 -10.50 -18.33
CA ARG A 249 10.88 -9.14 -18.82
C ARG A 249 10.09 -8.29 -17.80
N LEU A 250 9.14 -8.91 -17.10
CA LEU A 250 8.39 -8.27 -16.01
C LEU A 250 9.27 -8.11 -14.77
N THR A 251 10.04 -9.15 -14.42
CA THR A 251 11.01 -9.11 -13.31
C THR A 251 12.02 -7.97 -13.47
N ALA A 252 12.54 -7.75 -14.68
CA ALA A 252 13.48 -6.65 -14.93
C ALA A 252 12.89 -5.26 -14.67
N VAL A 253 11.58 -5.08 -14.89
CA VAL A 253 10.90 -3.82 -14.53
C VAL A 253 10.74 -3.70 -13.01
N LEU A 254 10.42 -4.80 -12.31
CA LEU A 254 10.35 -4.81 -10.86
C LEU A 254 11.70 -4.44 -10.21
N GLU A 255 12.79 -5.02 -10.68
CA GLU A 255 14.14 -4.71 -10.19
C GLU A 255 14.49 -3.22 -10.42
N ARG A 256 14.15 -2.69 -11.61
CA ARG A 256 14.33 -1.27 -11.92
C ARG A 256 13.44 -0.39 -11.06
N TRP A 257 12.20 -0.81 -10.78
CA TRP A 257 11.28 -0.12 -9.90
C TRP A 257 11.81 -0.05 -8.47
N ASP A 258 12.28 -1.17 -7.94
CA ASP A 258 12.86 -1.25 -6.60
C ASP A 258 14.12 -0.36 -6.51
N GLY A 259 14.96 -0.36 -7.57
CA GLY A 259 16.11 0.53 -7.69
C GLY A 259 15.73 2.01 -7.79
N ASP A 260 14.73 2.37 -8.60
CA ASP A 260 14.25 3.75 -8.76
C ASP A 260 13.64 4.28 -7.45
N LEU A 261 12.86 3.46 -6.75
CA LEU A 261 12.34 3.81 -5.44
C LEU A 261 13.45 3.99 -4.40
N SER A 262 14.51 3.18 -4.45
CA SER A 262 15.65 3.29 -3.54
C SER A 262 16.45 4.58 -3.78
N VAL A 263 16.61 5.00 -5.04
CA VAL A 263 17.26 6.26 -5.42
C VAL A 263 16.39 7.47 -5.08
N ARG A 264 15.07 7.36 -5.25
CA ARG A 264 14.12 8.43 -4.89
C ARG A 264 13.89 8.55 -3.40
N ARG A 265 14.30 7.55 -2.66
CA ARG A 265 14.44 7.49 -1.21
C ARG A 265 15.94 7.53 -0.90
N PRO A 266 16.65 8.65 -1.16
CA PRO A 266 18.11 8.68 -1.13
C PRO A 266 18.63 8.36 0.26
N GLY A 267 19.49 7.37 0.27
CA GLY A 267 20.38 7.03 1.36
C GLY A 267 19.71 6.49 2.60
N GLY A 268 20.11 5.34 3.07
CA GLY A 268 19.74 4.67 4.31
C GLY A 268 18.61 5.39 5.04
N ARG A 269 17.44 5.00 4.80
CA ARG A 269 16.13 5.60 5.14
C ARG A 269 15.98 6.05 6.58
N GLU A 270 16.90 5.65 7.43
CA GLU A 270 17.14 6.14 8.78
C GLU A 270 17.50 7.65 8.78
N HIS A 271 18.31 8.09 7.84
CA HIS A 271 18.67 9.51 7.72
C HIS A 271 17.47 10.40 7.39
N ASP A 272 16.48 9.86 6.66
CA ASP A 272 15.28 10.62 6.33
C ASP A 272 14.39 10.87 7.56
N ILE A 273 14.36 9.97 8.53
CA ILE A 273 13.62 10.21 9.78
C ILE A 273 14.45 11.01 10.80
N LEU A 274 15.76 10.93 10.76
CA LEU A 274 16.64 11.67 11.67
C LEU A 274 16.59 13.17 11.44
N LYS A 275 16.21 13.63 10.25
CA LYS A 275 16.00 15.07 9.95
C LYS A 275 14.91 15.70 10.82
N TYR A 276 14.02 14.90 11.41
CA TYR A 276 12.95 15.37 12.30
C TYR A 276 13.39 15.54 13.77
N LEU A 277 14.61 15.12 14.14
CA LEU A 277 15.11 15.26 15.50
C LEU A 277 14.92 16.69 16.07
N PRO A 278 15.25 17.80 15.34
CA PRO A 278 15.05 19.15 15.87
C PRO A 278 13.58 19.53 16.18
N TYR A 279 12.63 18.86 15.55
CA TYR A 279 11.20 19.02 15.84
C TYR A 279 10.83 18.32 17.15
N PHE A 280 11.31 17.09 17.37
CA PHE A 280 11.01 16.28 18.55
C PHE A 280 11.78 16.72 19.80
N GLU A 281 12.95 17.35 19.66
CA GLU A 281 13.68 17.95 20.81
C GLU A 281 12.89 19.05 21.52
N LYS A 282 11.87 19.61 20.86
CA LYS A 282 10.96 20.61 21.44
C LYS A 282 9.74 20.02 22.13
N ASN A 283 9.61 18.70 22.18
CA ASN A 283 8.44 17.97 22.67
C ASN A 283 7.13 18.57 22.13
N PRO A 284 6.87 18.43 20.80
CA PRO A 284 5.77 19.11 20.15
C PRO A 284 4.43 18.70 20.78
N LYS A 285 3.59 19.70 21.05
CA LYS A 285 2.25 19.47 21.58
C LYS A 285 1.28 19.25 20.44
N THR A 286 0.38 18.29 20.61
CA THR A 286 -0.66 17.97 19.64
C THR A 286 -2.00 18.56 20.07
N GLU A 287 -2.69 19.24 19.16
CA GLU A 287 -4.07 19.65 19.35
C GLU A 287 -5.00 18.46 19.12
N TYR A 288 -6.14 18.43 19.82
CA TYR A 288 -7.11 17.35 19.72
C TYR A 288 -8.50 17.89 19.41
N ASP A 289 -9.14 17.31 18.41
CA ASP A 289 -10.57 17.41 18.24
C ASP A 289 -11.25 16.51 19.26
N VAL A 290 -12.14 17.08 20.07
CA VAL A 290 -12.89 16.35 21.09
C VAL A 290 -14.30 16.11 20.58
N ILE A 291 -14.63 14.84 20.31
CA ILE A 291 -15.98 14.43 19.91
C ILE A 291 -16.64 13.71 21.08
N LYS A 292 -17.78 14.22 21.52
CA LYS A 292 -18.63 13.56 22.52
C LYS A 292 -19.86 12.97 21.82
N PRO A 293 -19.87 11.65 21.54
CA PRO A 293 -21.07 11.03 20.95
C PRO A 293 -22.27 11.16 21.89
N GLU A 294 -23.45 11.38 21.34
CA GLU A 294 -24.69 11.50 22.10
C GLU A 294 -24.92 10.21 22.92
N GLY A 295 -25.01 10.33 24.25
CA GLY A 295 -25.18 9.19 25.17
C GLY A 295 -23.91 8.47 25.63
N ALA A 296 -22.72 8.85 25.15
CA ALA A 296 -21.46 8.26 25.61
C ALA A 296 -20.95 8.96 26.90
N GLN A 297 -20.39 8.14 27.83
CA GLN A 297 -19.72 8.65 29.03
C GLN A 297 -18.30 9.15 28.75
N GLU A 298 -17.67 8.68 27.68
CA GLU A 298 -16.28 9.00 27.31
C GLU A 298 -16.21 9.92 26.10
N GLU A 299 -15.26 10.84 26.15
CA GLU A 299 -14.91 11.73 25.03
C GLU A 299 -13.91 11.03 24.10
N ILE A 300 -14.16 11.08 22.80
CA ILE A 300 -13.19 10.61 21.79
C ILE A 300 -12.27 11.78 21.45
N ARG A 301 -10.97 11.64 21.74
CA ARG A 301 -9.94 12.61 21.41
C ARG A 301 -9.24 12.18 20.11
N ILE A 302 -9.34 12.97 19.06
CA ILE A 302 -8.70 12.72 17.77
C ILE A 302 -7.51 13.68 17.63
N PRO A 303 -6.26 13.19 17.56
CA PRO A 303 -5.10 14.04 17.41
C PRO A 303 -5.09 14.76 16.06
N HIS A 304 -4.82 16.05 16.09
CA HIS A 304 -4.62 16.87 14.89
C HIS A 304 -3.11 17.06 14.67
N TYR A 305 -2.54 16.20 13.82
CA TYR A 305 -1.11 16.25 13.50
C TYR A 305 -0.82 17.38 12.52
N ASP A 306 0.17 18.23 12.85
CA ASP A 306 0.70 19.25 11.93
C ASP A 306 1.42 18.60 10.72
N ASP A 307 1.75 19.40 9.72
CA ASP A 307 2.39 18.92 8.49
C ASP A 307 3.74 18.22 8.78
N THR A 308 4.49 18.67 9.79
CA THR A 308 5.78 18.08 10.14
C THR A 308 5.59 16.68 10.73
N MET A 309 4.64 16.51 11.64
CA MET A 309 4.29 15.21 12.21
C MET A 309 3.73 14.27 11.13
N GLN A 310 2.86 14.76 10.25
CA GLN A 310 2.32 13.95 9.14
C GLN A 310 3.43 13.47 8.20
N ASN A 311 4.37 14.35 7.87
CA ASN A 311 5.54 14.00 7.06
C ASN A 311 6.44 12.98 7.76
N PHE A 312 6.68 13.14 9.07
CA PHE A 312 7.45 12.19 9.87
C PHE A 312 6.79 10.81 9.90
N ILE A 313 5.47 10.75 10.14
CA ILE A 313 4.71 9.48 10.13
C ILE A 313 4.87 8.78 8.78
N ARG A 314 4.70 9.50 7.68
CA ARG A 314 4.89 8.97 6.33
C ARG A 314 6.31 8.46 6.10
N ASP A 315 7.31 9.29 6.42
CA ASP A 315 8.72 8.97 6.18
C ASP A 315 9.18 7.79 7.05
N PHE A 316 8.64 7.64 8.27
CA PHE A 316 8.87 6.47 9.11
C PHE A 316 8.40 5.18 8.43
N TYR A 317 7.14 5.13 7.96
CA TYR A 317 6.63 3.93 7.28
C TYR A 317 7.34 3.61 5.96
N LEU A 318 8.02 4.58 5.38
CA LEU A 318 8.86 4.41 4.20
C LEU A 318 10.33 4.09 4.52
N SER A 319 10.72 4.17 5.80
CA SER A 319 12.10 3.96 6.24
C SER A 319 12.40 2.49 6.50
N ASP A 320 13.68 2.16 6.54
CA ASP A 320 14.19 0.87 6.97
C ASP A 320 14.19 0.69 8.51
N CYS A 321 13.68 1.70 9.23
CA CYS A 321 13.46 1.65 10.67
C CYS A 321 12.14 0.96 11.06
N VAL A 322 11.29 0.58 10.10
CA VAL A 322 10.11 -0.24 10.38
C VAL A 322 10.52 -1.68 10.62
N ASP A 323 10.46 -2.13 11.88
CA ASP A 323 10.71 -3.53 12.23
C ASP A 323 9.42 -4.35 12.10
N LYS A 324 9.36 -5.24 11.11
CA LYS A 324 8.19 -6.11 10.87
C LYS A 324 8.00 -7.13 12.00
N GLU A 325 9.07 -7.49 12.70
CA GLU A 325 9.07 -8.43 13.83
C GLU A 325 9.26 -7.72 15.19
N PHE A 326 8.91 -6.44 15.27
CA PHE A 326 9.13 -5.58 16.44
C PHE A 326 8.74 -6.25 17.77
N SER A 327 7.62 -6.99 17.79
CA SER A 327 7.17 -7.67 19.01
C SER A 327 8.11 -8.80 19.46
N LEU A 328 8.77 -9.47 18.51
CA LEU A 328 9.78 -10.49 18.81
C LEU A 328 11.08 -9.83 19.30
N THR A 329 11.51 -8.76 18.60
CA THR A 329 12.68 -7.95 18.97
C THR A 329 12.52 -7.42 20.40
N LEU A 330 11.38 -6.78 20.72
CA LEU A 330 11.12 -6.23 22.06
C LEU A 330 11.07 -7.30 23.15
N ARG A 331 10.49 -8.48 22.87
CA ARG A 331 10.48 -9.60 23.83
C ARG A 331 11.88 -10.14 24.16
N LYS A 332 12.79 -10.14 23.21
CA LYS A 332 14.20 -10.56 23.43
C LYS A 332 14.91 -9.63 24.42
N HIS A 333 14.48 -8.38 24.51
CA HIS A 333 15.01 -7.36 25.42
C HIS A 333 14.11 -7.10 26.63
N ASP A 334 13.10 -7.95 26.91
CA ASP A 334 12.13 -7.82 27.99
C ASP A 334 11.36 -6.48 28.02
N ILE A 335 11.23 -5.80 26.88
CA ILE A 335 10.52 -4.54 26.74
C ILE A 335 9.02 -4.84 26.54
N ARG A 336 8.19 -4.46 27.53
CA ARG A 336 6.73 -4.72 27.57
C ARG A 336 5.90 -3.46 27.76
N SER A 337 6.53 -2.36 28.20
CA SER A 337 5.88 -1.08 28.51
C SER A 337 6.72 0.09 28.01
N TYR A 338 6.16 1.30 28.08
CA TYR A 338 6.90 2.54 27.80
C TYR A 338 8.00 2.78 28.86
N GLU A 339 7.79 2.38 30.10
CA GLU A 339 8.77 2.46 31.17
C GLU A 339 9.99 1.58 30.86
N ASP A 340 9.76 0.36 30.38
CA ASP A 340 10.84 -0.53 29.94
C ASP A 340 11.63 0.07 28.76
N MET A 341 10.93 0.73 27.82
CA MET A 341 11.59 1.43 26.71
C MET A 341 12.56 2.51 27.22
N VAL A 342 12.13 3.32 28.18
CA VAL A 342 12.97 4.40 28.75
C VAL A 342 14.21 3.82 29.44
N ILE A 343 14.07 2.68 30.13
CA ILE A 343 15.17 2.00 30.82
C ILE A 343 16.18 1.43 29.80
N GLU A 344 15.70 0.78 28.76
CA GLU A 344 16.54 0.10 27.76
C GLU A 344 17.15 1.06 26.73
N LEU A 345 16.52 2.21 26.47
CA LEU A 345 16.89 3.16 25.41
C LEU A 345 18.38 3.55 25.40
N PRO A 346 19.06 3.82 26.55
CA PRO A 346 20.50 4.14 26.58
C PRO A 346 21.40 3.00 26.09
N HIS A 347 20.93 1.76 26.20
CA HIS A 347 21.68 0.54 25.88
C HIS A 347 21.27 -0.07 24.55
N ALA A 348 20.10 0.32 24.03
CA ALA A 348 19.50 -0.24 22.83
C ALA A 348 20.39 -0.10 21.59
N ASP A 349 20.48 -1.17 20.85
CA ASP A 349 21.06 -1.17 19.51
C ASP A 349 20.06 -0.59 18.48
N ARG A 350 20.51 -0.44 17.23
CA ARG A 350 19.68 0.12 16.16
C ARG A 350 18.39 -0.67 15.95
N GLN A 351 18.46 -2.01 15.93
CA GLN A 351 17.28 -2.85 15.69
C GLN A 351 16.24 -2.66 16.81
N THR A 352 16.68 -2.65 18.05
CA THR A 352 15.83 -2.45 19.22
C THR A 352 15.18 -1.05 19.21
N LEU A 353 15.94 -0.01 18.85
CA LEU A 353 15.40 1.35 18.68
C LEU A 353 14.33 1.44 17.60
N CYS A 354 14.56 0.79 16.45
CA CYS A 354 13.60 0.70 15.38
C CYS A 354 12.34 -0.08 15.80
N ALA A 355 12.50 -1.16 16.57
CA ALA A 355 11.38 -1.91 17.12
C ALA A 355 10.56 -1.08 18.13
N MET A 356 11.22 -0.30 19.01
CA MET A 356 10.56 0.64 19.93
C MET A 356 9.74 1.67 19.16
N LEU A 357 10.33 2.29 18.12
CA LEU A 357 9.64 3.27 17.30
C LEU A 357 8.46 2.63 16.55
N THR A 358 8.63 1.41 16.05
CA THR A 358 7.55 0.65 15.40
C THR A 358 6.41 0.35 16.37
N LEU A 359 6.69 0.02 17.64
CA LEU A 359 5.66 -0.15 18.66
C LEU A 359 4.84 1.13 18.88
N VAL A 360 5.51 2.29 18.96
CA VAL A 360 4.84 3.59 19.10
C VAL A 360 3.87 3.81 17.94
N PHE A 361 4.31 3.59 16.69
CA PHE A 361 3.48 3.80 15.51
C PHE A 361 2.36 2.78 15.38
N ARG A 362 2.63 1.50 15.66
CA ARG A 362 1.59 0.45 15.65
C ARG A 362 0.57 0.63 16.77
N GLY A 363 1.00 1.19 17.90
CA GLY A 363 0.13 1.55 19.01
C GLY A 363 -0.96 2.56 18.63
N GLU A 364 -0.70 3.44 17.63
CA GLU A 364 -1.70 4.37 17.09
C GLU A 364 -2.91 3.66 16.46
N LEU A 365 -2.71 2.45 15.92
CA LEU A 365 -3.79 1.64 15.35
C LEU A 365 -4.76 1.10 16.41
N VAL A 366 -4.27 0.95 17.64
CA VAL A 366 -5.05 0.40 18.76
C VAL A 366 -5.58 1.53 19.66
N SER A 367 -4.76 2.56 19.90
CA SER A 367 -5.07 3.68 20.76
C SER A 367 -4.68 4.98 20.08
N ARG A 368 -5.66 5.70 19.55
CA ARG A 368 -5.46 6.99 18.87
C ARG A 368 -4.73 7.98 19.77
N GLY A 369 -3.83 8.75 19.19
CA GLY A 369 -3.00 9.71 19.91
C GLY A 369 -1.79 9.06 20.59
N ASN A 370 -1.47 7.81 20.31
CA ASN A 370 -0.29 7.15 20.85
C ASN A 370 1.01 7.81 20.37
N ILE A 371 1.08 8.16 19.07
CA ILE A 371 2.21 8.91 18.50
C ILE A 371 2.31 10.30 19.15
N ALA A 372 1.18 11.00 19.32
CA ALA A 372 1.14 12.30 19.98
C ALA A 372 1.69 12.23 21.41
N ARG A 373 1.21 11.27 22.22
CA ARG A 373 1.71 11.06 23.58
C ARG A 373 3.20 10.74 23.63
N ALA A 374 3.68 9.90 22.73
CA ALA A 374 5.10 9.55 22.67
C ALA A 374 5.97 10.75 22.25
N ALA A 375 5.46 11.64 21.39
CA ALA A 375 6.13 12.88 21.02
C ALA A 375 6.16 13.88 22.19
N GLU A 376 5.03 14.10 22.84
CA GLU A 376 4.89 15.02 23.99
C GLU A 376 5.72 14.58 25.20
N ASN A 377 5.87 13.27 25.42
CA ASN A 377 6.69 12.71 26.50
C ASN A 377 8.18 12.57 26.11
N GLY A 378 8.60 13.01 24.92
CA GLY A 378 9.99 13.00 24.49
C GLY A 378 10.52 11.66 23.98
N ILE A 379 9.78 10.57 24.07
CA ILE A 379 10.23 9.21 23.71
C ILE A 379 10.70 9.13 22.25
N ILE A 380 9.95 9.75 21.30
CA ILE A 380 10.36 9.78 19.89
C ILE A 380 11.66 10.57 19.73
N GLY A 381 11.79 11.70 20.40
CA GLY A 381 13.01 12.53 20.38
C GLY A 381 14.22 11.77 20.88
N ASP A 382 14.08 11.07 22.01
CA ASP A 382 15.15 10.28 22.61
C ASP A 382 15.59 9.10 21.71
N ILE A 383 14.64 8.38 21.08
CA ILE A 383 14.93 7.32 20.12
C ILE A 383 15.70 7.89 18.91
N LEU A 384 15.23 8.99 18.32
CA LEU A 384 15.91 9.62 17.16
C LEU A 384 17.30 10.15 17.52
N SER A 385 17.46 10.72 18.73
CA SER A 385 18.75 11.18 19.24
C SER A 385 19.74 10.02 19.35
N ARG A 386 19.29 8.90 19.92
CA ARG A 386 20.13 7.69 20.06
C ARG A 386 20.50 7.09 18.71
N LEU A 387 19.56 6.98 17.77
CA LEU A 387 19.80 6.56 16.38
C LEU A 387 20.84 7.45 15.70
N THR A 388 20.74 8.77 15.89
CA THR A 388 21.70 9.74 15.35
C THR A 388 23.10 9.51 15.94
N GLY A 389 23.20 9.21 17.23
CA GLY A 389 24.47 8.87 17.89
C GLY A 389 25.13 7.61 17.29
N LEU A 390 24.33 6.56 17.08
CA LEU A 390 24.81 5.31 16.47
C LEU A 390 25.25 5.51 15.02
N ALA A 391 24.52 6.29 14.22
CA ALA A 391 24.87 6.59 12.83
C ALA A 391 26.22 7.33 12.70
N ARG A 392 26.57 8.19 13.66
CA ARG A 392 27.85 8.92 13.71
C ARG A 392 29.03 8.07 14.17
N SER A 393 28.78 6.96 14.87
CA SER A 393 29.83 6.06 15.42
C SER A 393 30.34 5.03 14.41
N VAL A 394 29.70 4.88 13.24
CA VAL A 394 30.18 3.99 12.16
C VAL A 394 31.27 4.73 11.38
N PRO A 395 32.53 4.23 11.34
CA PRO A 395 33.58 4.85 10.55
C PRO A 395 33.18 4.86 9.07
N LYS A 396 33.33 6.01 8.39
CA LYS A 396 33.21 6.07 6.93
C LYS A 396 34.29 5.15 6.34
N SER A 397 33.89 3.96 5.94
CA SER A 397 34.75 3.05 5.16
C SER A 397 34.88 3.62 3.75
N GLY A 398 36.02 4.22 3.44
CA GLY A 398 36.36 4.59 2.06
C GLY A 398 37.05 5.94 1.87
N GLU A 399 38.17 6.15 2.53
CA GLU A 399 39.27 7.00 2.02
C GLU A 399 40.59 6.32 2.36
N THR A 400 41.02 5.43 1.49
CA THR A 400 42.44 5.11 1.25
C THR A 400 42.62 4.86 -0.22
#